data_189a69b82546c7a84d927ac8d91d2a3e
#
_entry.id   189a69b82546c7a84d927ac8d91d2a3e
#
_cell.length_a   1.000
_cell.length_b   1.000
_cell.length_c   1.000
_cell.angle_alpha   90.00
_cell.angle_beta   90.00
_cell.angle_gamma   90.00
#
_symmetry.space_group_name_H-M   'P 1'
#
loop_
_entity.id
_entity.type
_entity.pdbx_description
1 polymer ?
#
loop_
_entity_poly.entity_id
_entity_poly.type
_entity_poly.pdbx_seq_one_letter_code
_entity_poly.pdbx_strand_id
1 'polypeptide(L)'
;MNATIRRLEPLEYVHLNEFLYYAIFNPDDDNPLPFSIIQQPELQVYIKNFGEELDDYALCAQLSGAHIVGICWIRKMSGYGTIDASIPELSISVKPDFQGKGIGRYLLRSMLEAMRKPRVFICLVIS
;
A
#
# COMPACT_ATOMS: atom_id res chain seq x y z
N MET A 1 -6.56 19.51 -2.65
CA MET A 1 -5.21 18.99 -2.96
C MET A 1 -5.30 18.13 -4.21
N ASN A 2 -4.49 18.45 -5.18
CA ASN A 2 -4.56 17.78 -6.48
C ASN A 2 -3.48 16.72 -6.60
N ALA A 3 -3.86 15.49 -6.31
CA ALA A 3 -2.97 14.36 -6.49
C ALA A 3 -3.25 13.67 -7.81
N THR A 4 -2.20 13.25 -8.49
CA THR A 4 -2.30 12.43 -9.70
C THR A 4 -2.11 10.98 -9.30
N ILE A 5 -3.02 10.11 -9.74
CA ILE A 5 -2.89 8.68 -9.51
C ILE A 5 -2.25 8.07 -10.75
N ARG A 6 -1.17 7.33 -10.52
CA ARG A 6 -0.48 6.63 -11.60
C ARG A 6 0.09 5.32 -11.09
N ARG A 7 0.51 4.46 -12.01
CA ARG A 7 1.14 3.21 -11.61
C ARG A 7 2.51 3.47 -11.00
N LEU A 8 2.80 2.75 -9.92
CA LEU A 8 4.11 2.79 -9.30
C LEU A 8 5.09 2.05 -10.21
N GLU A 9 6.22 2.67 -10.50
CA GLU A 9 7.23 2.06 -11.37
C GLU A 9 8.18 1.17 -10.58
N PRO A 10 8.80 0.17 -11.23
CA PRO A 10 9.68 -0.76 -10.51
C PRO A 10 10.80 -0.09 -9.72
N LEU A 11 11.39 0.97 -10.25
CA LEU A 11 12.44 1.70 -9.52
C LEU A 11 11.91 2.37 -8.26
N GLU A 12 10.58 2.52 -8.17
CA GLU A 12 9.94 3.15 -7.02
C GLU A 12 9.48 2.15 -5.97
N TYR A 13 9.62 0.85 -6.23
CA TYR A 13 9.16 -0.16 -5.28
C TYR A 13 9.87 -0.06 -3.93
N VAL A 14 11.02 0.58 -3.88
CA VAL A 14 11.72 0.82 -2.62
C VAL A 14 10.87 1.65 -1.65
N HIS A 15 9.98 2.49 -2.18
CA HIS A 15 9.09 3.30 -1.34
C HIS A 15 8.06 2.45 -0.59
N LEU A 16 7.82 1.21 -1.03
CA LEU A 16 6.89 0.33 -0.31
C LEU A 16 7.34 0.07 1.12
N ASN A 17 8.65 0.10 1.38
CA ASN A 17 9.15 -0.04 2.75
C ASN A 17 8.62 1.07 3.65
N GLU A 18 8.74 2.30 3.19
CA GLU A 18 8.26 3.46 3.92
C GLU A 18 6.75 3.41 4.14
N PHE A 19 6.01 3.09 3.08
CA PHE A 19 4.56 3.10 3.15
C PHE A 19 4.02 1.91 3.93
N LEU A 20 4.71 0.78 3.94
CA LEU A 20 4.35 -0.30 4.85
C LEU A 20 4.49 0.16 6.30
N TYR A 21 5.56 0.87 6.61
CA TYR A 21 5.73 1.42 7.95
C TYR A 21 4.59 2.37 8.32
N TYR A 22 4.21 3.26 7.41
CA TYR A 22 3.11 4.18 7.68
C TYR A 22 1.78 3.45 7.89
N ALA A 23 1.61 2.30 7.27
CA ALA A 23 0.38 1.52 7.42
C ALA A 23 0.23 0.97 8.84
N ILE A 24 1.34 0.70 9.52
CA ILE A 24 1.32 0.17 10.89
C ILE A 24 1.66 1.23 11.94
N PHE A 25 2.15 2.37 11.51
CA PHE A 25 2.54 3.46 12.41
C PHE A 25 1.30 4.21 12.89
N ASN A 26 1.23 4.43 14.20
CA ASN A 26 0.19 5.26 14.80
C ASN A 26 0.81 6.61 15.19
N PRO A 27 0.49 7.70 14.47
CA PRO A 27 1.09 9.00 14.76
C PRO A 27 0.69 9.56 16.13
N ASP A 28 -0.39 9.04 16.73
CA ASP A 28 -0.85 9.47 18.05
C ASP A 28 -0.22 8.68 19.18
N ASP A 29 0.66 7.73 18.86
CA ASP A 29 1.30 6.88 19.86
C ASP A 29 2.52 7.59 20.44
N ASP A 30 2.61 7.60 21.78
CA ASP A 30 3.74 8.19 22.49
C ASP A 30 5.03 7.38 22.26
N ASN A 31 4.90 6.10 21.92
CA ASN A 31 6.03 5.20 21.71
C ASN A 31 5.94 4.63 20.29
N PRO A 32 6.36 5.41 19.29
CA PRO A 32 6.28 4.91 17.92
C PRO A 32 7.17 3.69 17.73
N LEU A 33 6.69 2.74 16.91
CA LEU A 33 7.46 1.55 16.59
C LEU A 33 8.70 1.95 15.79
N PRO A 34 9.84 1.25 16.01
CA PRO A 34 11.02 1.53 15.21
C PRO A 34 10.78 1.13 13.76
N PHE A 35 11.41 1.85 12.83
CA PHE A 35 11.26 1.54 11.40
C PHE A 35 11.63 0.09 11.09
N SER A 36 12.59 -0.47 11.83
CA SER A 36 13.03 -1.85 11.62
C SER A 36 11.93 -2.88 11.83
N ILE A 37 10.79 -2.50 12.40
CA ILE A 37 9.67 -3.44 12.60
C ILE A 37 9.22 -4.05 11.28
N ILE A 38 9.37 -3.33 10.17
CA ILE A 38 8.95 -3.83 8.86
C ILE A 38 9.78 -5.03 8.38
N GLN A 39 10.93 -5.28 9.01
CA GLN A 39 11.76 -6.44 8.66
C GLN A 39 11.21 -7.76 9.19
N GLN A 40 10.18 -7.72 10.02
CA GLN A 40 9.53 -8.92 10.52
C GLN A 40 8.95 -9.72 9.34
N PRO A 41 9.14 -11.05 9.30
CA PRO A 41 8.65 -11.85 8.19
C PRO A 41 7.16 -11.68 7.89
N GLU A 42 6.35 -11.57 8.94
CA GLU A 42 4.90 -11.40 8.78
C GLU A 42 4.53 -10.06 8.14
N LEU A 43 5.43 -9.08 8.14
CA LEU A 43 5.23 -7.80 7.48
C LEU A 43 5.89 -7.77 6.11
N GLN A 44 7.03 -8.43 5.95
CA GLN A 44 7.73 -8.47 4.68
C GLN A 44 6.93 -9.16 3.58
N VAL A 45 6.01 -10.07 3.95
CA VAL A 45 5.18 -10.75 2.93
C VAL A 45 4.38 -9.77 2.09
N TYR A 46 4.10 -8.57 2.61
CA TYR A 46 3.33 -7.57 1.87
C TYR A 46 4.13 -6.92 0.74
N ILE A 47 5.45 -6.89 0.84
CA ILE A 47 6.27 -6.08 -0.07
C ILE A 47 7.50 -6.80 -0.62
N LYS A 48 7.90 -7.92 -0.03
CA LYS A 48 9.16 -8.58 -0.41
C LYS A 48 9.13 -8.99 -1.88
N ASN A 49 10.17 -8.58 -2.61
CA ASN A 49 10.31 -8.89 -4.04
C ASN A 49 9.09 -8.45 -4.85
N PHE A 50 8.53 -7.29 -4.50
CA PHE A 50 7.36 -6.78 -5.20
C PHE A 50 7.63 -6.66 -6.68
N GLY A 51 6.67 -7.08 -7.49
CA GLY A 51 6.78 -7.08 -8.94
C GLY A 51 7.10 -8.44 -9.52
N GLU A 52 7.54 -9.42 -8.69
CA GLU A 52 7.86 -10.75 -9.19
C GLU A 52 6.63 -11.64 -9.37
N GLU A 53 5.58 -11.38 -8.60
CA GLU A 53 4.34 -12.13 -8.74
C GLU A 53 3.46 -11.51 -9.82
N LEU A 54 2.73 -12.36 -10.56
CA LEU A 54 1.91 -11.88 -11.68
C LEU A 54 0.85 -10.88 -11.26
N ASP A 55 0.35 -11.01 -10.04
CA ASP A 55 -0.72 -10.15 -9.56
C ASP A 55 -0.23 -8.93 -8.78
N ASP A 56 1.08 -8.76 -8.68
CA ASP A 56 1.62 -7.58 -8.02
C ASP A 56 1.30 -6.34 -8.84
N TYR A 57 0.60 -5.40 -8.21
CA TYR A 57 0.15 -4.19 -8.88
C TYR A 57 0.07 -3.06 -7.86
N ALA A 58 0.62 -1.92 -8.20
CA ALA A 58 0.62 -0.79 -7.27
C ALA A 58 0.32 0.52 -8.00
N LEU A 59 -0.49 1.36 -7.35
CA LEU A 59 -0.75 2.73 -7.77
C LEU A 59 -0.21 3.67 -6.70
N CYS A 60 0.25 4.83 -7.12
CA CYS A 60 0.67 5.86 -6.20
C CYS A 60 -0.09 7.15 -6.44
N ALA A 61 -0.18 7.95 -5.38
CA ALA A 61 -0.71 9.30 -5.45
C ALA A 61 0.49 10.25 -5.41
N GLN A 62 0.63 11.05 -6.45
CA GLN A 62 1.76 11.96 -6.61
C GLN A 62 1.28 13.40 -6.60
N LEU A 63 1.94 14.22 -5.82
CA LEU A 63 1.77 15.67 -5.87
C LEU A 63 2.80 16.25 -6.82
N SER A 64 2.72 17.55 -7.07
CA SER A 64 3.67 18.23 -7.95
C SER A 64 5.10 18.01 -7.46
N GLY A 65 6.06 17.94 -8.40
CA GLY A 65 7.46 17.71 -8.06
C GLY A 65 7.79 16.24 -7.80
N ALA A 66 6.97 15.31 -8.31
CA ALA A 66 7.19 13.88 -8.17
C ALA A 66 7.15 13.39 -6.72
N HIS A 67 6.43 14.10 -5.85
CA HIS A 67 6.32 13.76 -4.45
C HIS A 67 5.21 12.73 -4.23
N ILE A 68 5.59 11.50 -3.89
CA ILE A 68 4.63 10.42 -3.64
C ILE A 68 4.14 10.52 -2.20
N VAL A 69 2.83 10.64 -2.02
CA VAL A 69 2.21 10.81 -0.70
C VAL A 69 1.33 9.64 -0.29
N GLY A 70 1.05 8.73 -1.19
CA GLY A 70 0.28 7.54 -0.87
C GLY A 70 0.53 6.44 -1.88
N ILE A 71 0.36 5.19 -1.44
CA ILE A 71 0.49 4.03 -2.30
C ILE A 71 -0.61 3.04 -1.96
N CYS A 72 -1.20 2.44 -3.00
CA CYS A 72 -2.15 1.36 -2.89
C CYS A 72 -1.59 0.20 -3.68
N TRP A 73 -1.49 -0.99 -3.06
CA TRP A 73 -0.92 -2.12 -3.77
C TRP A 73 -1.68 -3.40 -3.49
N ILE A 74 -1.58 -4.32 -4.43
CA ILE A 74 -2.25 -5.61 -4.39
C ILE A 74 -1.20 -6.70 -4.54
N ARG A 75 -1.37 -7.76 -3.77
CA ARG A 75 -0.53 -8.93 -3.83
C ARG A 75 -1.31 -10.16 -3.40
N LYS A 76 -1.15 -11.25 -4.12
CA LYS A 76 -1.62 -12.54 -3.64
C LYS A 76 -0.68 -13.01 -2.56
N MET A 77 -1.23 -13.31 -1.39
CA MET A 77 -0.44 -13.72 -0.26
C MET A 77 -0.86 -15.10 0.19
N SER A 78 0.12 -15.90 0.57
CA SER A 78 -0.12 -17.21 1.19
C SER A 78 0.47 -17.15 2.60
N GLY A 79 -0.25 -17.68 3.57
CA GLY A 79 0.22 -17.69 4.94
C GLY A 79 -0.51 -16.66 5.79
N TYR A 80 0.22 -15.74 6.37
CA TYR A 80 -0.30 -14.84 7.42
C TYR A 80 -1.54 -14.06 7.00
N GLY A 81 -2.64 -14.27 7.72
CA GLY A 81 -3.86 -13.50 7.54
C GLY A 81 -4.60 -13.72 6.23
N THR A 82 -4.13 -14.63 5.39
CA THR A 82 -4.74 -14.89 4.09
C THR A 82 -5.89 -15.86 4.26
N ILE A 83 -7.08 -15.46 3.81
CA ILE A 83 -8.26 -16.34 3.84
C ILE A 83 -8.16 -17.35 2.70
N ASP A 84 -7.75 -16.87 1.53
CA ASP A 84 -7.60 -17.72 0.34
C ASP A 84 -6.45 -17.15 -0.48
N ALA A 85 -5.42 -17.96 -0.71
CA ALA A 85 -4.24 -17.54 -1.44
C ALA A 85 -4.53 -17.15 -2.88
N SER A 86 -5.68 -17.57 -3.44
CA SER A 86 -6.06 -17.17 -4.79
C SER A 86 -6.67 -15.78 -4.87
N ILE A 87 -6.98 -15.17 -3.73
CA ILE A 87 -7.59 -13.85 -3.66
C ILE A 87 -6.53 -12.84 -3.23
N PRO A 88 -6.26 -11.82 -4.06
CA PRO A 88 -5.26 -10.84 -3.69
C PRO A 88 -5.71 -9.95 -2.53
N GLU A 89 -4.77 -9.54 -1.71
CA GLU A 89 -4.99 -8.59 -0.64
C GLU A 89 -4.61 -7.20 -1.12
N LEU A 90 -5.40 -6.21 -0.71
CA LEU A 90 -5.18 -4.83 -1.07
C LEU A 90 -4.72 -4.05 0.16
N SER A 91 -3.64 -3.31 0.01
CA SER A 91 -3.11 -2.45 1.06
C SER A 91 -3.09 -1.00 0.60
N ILE A 92 -3.43 -0.09 1.50
CA ILE A 92 -3.40 1.35 1.21
C ILE A 92 -2.67 2.05 2.34
N SER A 93 -1.77 2.95 1.99
CA SER A 93 -1.04 3.72 2.97
C SER A 93 -0.82 5.14 2.47
N VAL A 94 -1.04 6.11 3.34
CA VAL A 94 -0.86 7.54 3.04
C VAL A 94 0.08 8.11 4.08
N LYS A 95 1.00 8.98 3.66
CA LYS A 95 1.91 9.64 4.61
C LYS A 95 1.11 10.37 5.68
N PRO A 96 1.56 10.33 6.95
CA PRO A 96 0.80 10.91 8.05
C PRO A 96 0.34 12.36 7.82
N ASP A 97 1.21 13.20 7.24
CA ASP A 97 0.88 14.61 7.02
C ASP A 97 -0.21 14.81 5.97
N PHE A 98 -0.53 13.77 5.21
CA PHE A 98 -1.49 13.86 4.12
C PHE A 98 -2.75 13.02 4.37
N GLN A 99 -2.86 12.43 5.55
CA GLN A 99 -4.05 11.65 5.92
C GLN A 99 -5.24 12.60 6.16
N GLY A 100 -6.45 12.05 6.01
CA GLY A 100 -7.66 12.81 6.23
C GLY A 100 -8.03 13.77 5.10
N LYS A 101 -7.36 13.68 3.95
CA LYS A 101 -7.60 14.59 2.82
C LYS A 101 -8.24 13.88 1.62
N GLY A 102 -8.65 12.62 1.79
CA GLY A 102 -9.31 11.87 0.72
C GLY A 102 -8.39 11.14 -0.24
N ILE A 103 -7.07 11.17 -0.01
CA ILE A 103 -6.10 10.54 -0.90
C ILE A 103 -6.27 9.02 -0.90
N GLY A 104 -6.43 8.43 0.29
CA GLY A 104 -6.63 6.98 0.40
C GLY A 104 -7.88 6.53 -0.33
N ARG A 105 -8.97 7.29 -0.20
CA ARG A 105 -10.20 6.97 -0.90
C ARG A 105 -10.03 7.05 -2.42
N TYR A 106 -9.32 8.06 -2.88
CA TYR A 106 -9.05 8.24 -4.29
C TYR A 106 -8.21 7.08 -4.84
N LEU A 107 -7.17 6.69 -4.07
CA LEU A 107 -6.35 5.53 -4.43
C LEU A 107 -7.18 4.25 -4.51
N LEU A 108 -8.02 4.01 -3.50
CA LEU A 108 -8.86 2.82 -3.48
C LEU A 108 -9.79 2.78 -4.69
N ARG A 109 -10.46 3.89 -4.98
CA ARG A 109 -11.36 3.97 -6.10
C ARG A 109 -10.64 3.70 -7.42
N SER A 110 -9.46 4.31 -7.58
CA SER A 110 -8.66 4.12 -8.79
C SER A 110 -8.20 2.68 -8.95
N MET A 111 -7.84 2.03 -7.84
CA MET A 111 -7.41 0.64 -7.88
C MET A 111 -8.57 -0.28 -8.27
N LEU A 112 -9.74 -0.06 -7.70
CA LEU A 112 -10.91 -0.88 -8.01
C LEU A 112 -11.31 -0.72 -9.49
N GLU A 113 -11.20 0.49 -10.03
CA GLU A 113 -11.45 0.72 -11.45
C GLU A 113 -10.44 0.01 -12.33
N ALA A 114 -9.15 0.07 -11.95
CA ALA A 114 -8.09 -0.56 -12.73
C ALA A 114 -8.26 -2.07 -12.78
N MET A 115 -8.76 -2.65 -11.72
CA MET A 115 -8.93 -4.09 -11.65
C MET A 115 -10.16 -4.59 -12.39
N ARG A 116 -11.23 -3.83 -12.38
CA ARG A 116 -12.51 -4.19 -13.02
C ARG A 116 -13.00 -5.59 -12.71
N LYS A 117 -12.54 -6.15 -11.57
CA LYS A 117 -12.91 -7.52 -11.20
C LYS A 117 -13.47 -7.48 -9.79
N PRO A 118 -14.68 -8.03 -9.59
CA PRO A 118 -15.31 -8.02 -8.27
C PRO A 118 -14.70 -9.02 -7.28
N ARG A 119 -13.57 -9.63 -7.62
CA ARG A 119 -12.96 -10.68 -6.81
C ARG A 119 -11.79 -10.23 -5.97
N VAL A 120 -11.66 -8.94 -5.74
CA VAL A 120 -10.63 -8.47 -4.83
C VAL A 120 -11.17 -8.58 -3.43
N PHE A 121 -10.52 -9.41 -2.62
CA PHE A 121 -10.82 -9.47 -1.20
C PHE A 121 -10.01 -8.36 -0.54
N ILE A 122 -10.72 -7.44 0.10
CA ILE A 122 -10.05 -6.27 0.66
C ILE A 122 -9.71 -6.54 2.11
N CYS A 123 -8.41 -6.71 2.37
CA CYS A 123 -7.87 -6.65 3.70
C CYS A 123 -7.24 -5.27 3.81
N LEU A 124 -7.99 -4.31 4.33
CA LEU A 124 -7.54 -2.94 4.33
C LEU A 124 -6.53 -2.66 5.42
N VAL A 125 -5.36 -2.24 5.01
CA VAL A 125 -4.40 -1.61 5.90
C VAL A 125 -4.44 -0.14 5.55
N ILE A 126 -5.22 0.62 6.31
CA ILE A 126 -5.41 2.05 6.06
C ILE A 126 -4.64 2.84 7.10
N SER A 127 -3.88 3.78 6.62
CA SER A 127 -3.30 4.76 7.53
C SER A 127 -3.31 6.16 6.96
#